data_c3fa9c8aa1eca34dbd81cc416a475b41
#
_entry.id   c3fa9c8aa1eca34dbd81cc416a475b41
#
_cell.length_a   1.000
_cell.length_b   1.000
_cell.length_c   1.000
_cell.angle_alpha   90.00
_cell.angle_beta   90.00
_cell.angle_gamma   90.00
#
_symmetry.space_group_name_H-M   'P 1'
#
loop_
_entity.id
_entity.type
_entity.pdbx_description
1 polymer ?
#
loop_
_entity_poly.entity_id
_entity_poly.type
_entity_poly.pdbx_seq_one_letter_code
_entity_poly.pdbx_strand_id
1 'polypeptide(L)'
;MTEGSISRKIILFAIPLFLGNLFQQLYNTADSLIVGNFLGSNALAAVSSSGNLIFLMVGFINGIAMGAGVVVARYYGAKIKDCLQKAIHTTVAFGLVAGVVLTVMGIFLAPKILVLMGTPADVLPESIVYFRTYFAGSIGVVMYNIFVGILQSVGDSRHPLIYLIISSCINVVLDIFFIAGLGMGVGSAALATAISQFVSAILCMFHLMRVEEEYRLELRMIRFDRHMLKQIIQNGVPSGFQNSVIAIANVFVQSNINAFGKMAMAGCGSYSKVEGFAFLPVTCFTMALTTFVSQNLGARQYERAKKGARFGIICSVIIAELIGIIIYAAAPVLIAAFNRDPSVIHYGVMQARIIALFYCLLAFSHCIAAVLRGSGHAAVPMIVMFCDWCLFRVSYITVAVRLISDIRVIFWAYPLTWSISSVIFLYLFLRGKWVYGFEKEK
;
A
#
# COMPACT_ATOMS: atom_id res chain seq x y z
N MET A 1 -15.78 1.37 16.11
CA MET A 1 -14.61 1.81 16.94
C MET A 1 -14.93 2.97 17.89
N THR A 2 -16.14 3.47 17.89
CA THR A 2 -16.58 4.62 18.70
C THR A 2 -16.83 4.30 20.18
N GLU A 3 -16.88 3.02 20.56
CA GLU A 3 -17.19 2.56 21.92
C GLU A 3 -16.14 1.59 22.45
N GLY A 4 -16.04 1.45 23.78
CA GLY A 4 -15.12 0.53 24.46
C GLY A 4 -13.68 1.06 24.58
N SER A 5 -12.74 0.20 25.00
CA SER A 5 -11.32 0.56 25.20
C SER A 5 -10.64 0.93 23.89
N ILE A 6 -9.99 2.10 23.85
CA ILE A 6 -9.29 2.63 22.68
C ILE A 6 -8.17 1.70 22.22
N SER A 7 -7.29 1.31 23.15
CA SER A 7 -6.13 0.46 22.86
C SER A 7 -6.56 -0.90 22.31
N ARG A 8 -7.53 -1.54 22.96
CA ARG A 8 -8.06 -2.84 22.54
C ARG A 8 -8.65 -2.77 21.12
N LYS A 9 -9.41 -1.72 20.79
CA LYS A 9 -10.04 -1.56 19.47
C LYS A 9 -9.00 -1.36 18.38
N ILE A 10 -7.98 -0.53 18.59
CA ILE A 10 -6.92 -0.28 17.61
C ILE A 10 -6.08 -1.55 17.39
N ILE A 11 -5.65 -2.22 18.47
CA ILE A 11 -4.82 -3.43 18.38
C ILE A 11 -5.58 -4.59 17.73
N LEU A 12 -6.80 -4.88 18.17
CA LEU A 12 -7.62 -5.98 17.60
C LEU A 12 -7.97 -5.72 16.12
N PHE A 13 -8.00 -4.49 15.67
CA PHE A 13 -8.17 -4.17 14.26
C PHE A 13 -6.86 -4.28 13.47
N ALA A 14 -5.73 -3.88 14.06
CA ALA A 14 -4.43 -3.92 13.43
C ALA A 14 -3.87 -5.35 13.23
N ILE A 15 -4.15 -6.28 14.16
CA ILE A 15 -3.64 -7.66 14.08
C ILE A 15 -4.12 -8.39 12.81
N PRO A 16 -5.41 -8.43 12.44
CA PRO A 16 -5.82 -9.07 11.20
C PRO A 16 -5.24 -8.38 9.95
N LEU A 17 -5.07 -7.06 9.98
CA LEU A 17 -4.40 -6.33 8.89
C LEU A 17 -2.94 -6.75 8.74
N PHE A 18 -2.22 -6.91 9.86
CA PHE A 18 -0.85 -7.38 9.86
C PHE A 18 -0.75 -8.80 9.28
N LEU A 19 -1.59 -9.71 9.74
CA LEU A 19 -1.63 -11.07 9.22
C LEU A 19 -1.99 -11.08 7.72
N GLY A 20 -2.94 -10.27 7.28
CA GLY A 20 -3.31 -10.14 5.88
C GLY A 20 -2.14 -9.66 5.01
N ASN A 21 -1.47 -8.59 5.41
CA ASN A 21 -0.30 -8.09 4.68
C ASN A 21 0.86 -9.09 4.67
N LEU A 22 1.07 -9.82 5.78
CA LEU A 22 2.07 -10.88 5.86
C LEU A 22 1.75 -12.02 4.89
N PHE A 23 0.51 -12.52 4.89
CA PHE A 23 0.07 -13.54 3.94
C PHE A 23 0.20 -13.07 2.50
N GLN A 24 -0.14 -11.81 2.22
CA GLN A 24 0.04 -11.22 0.89
C GLN A 24 1.49 -11.22 0.45
N GLN A 25 2.41 -10.88 1.35
CA GLN A 25 3.85 -10.92 1.06
C GLN A 25 4.35 -12.33 0.82
N LEU A 26 3.84 -13.31 1.58
CA LEU A 26 4.22 -14.72 1.42
C LEU A 26 3.73 -15.29 0.10
N TYR A 27 2.48 -15.04 -0.29
CA TYR A 27 1.99 -15.57 -1.56
C TYR A 27 2.65 -14.91 -2.78
N ASN A 28 2.95 -13.61 -2.74
CA ASN A 28 3.72 -12.95 -3.81
C ASN A 28 5.12 -13.57 -3.96
N THR A 29 5.72 -13.98 -2.84
CA THR A 29 6.99 -14.70 -2.86
C THR A 29 6.84 -16.11 -3.46
N ALA A 30 5.78 -16.83 -3.09
CA ALA A 30 5.49 -18.17 -3.65
C ALA A 30 5.24 -18.12 -5.15
N ASP A 31 4.45 -17.16 -5.64
CA ASP A 31 4.21 -16.93 -7.07
C ASP A 31 5.52 -16.71 -7.84
N SER A 32 6.38 -15.83 -7.32
CA SER A 32 7.70 -15.58 -7.91
C SER A 32 8.60 -16.82 -7.94
N LEU A 33 8.53 -17.66 -6.89
CA LEU A 33 9.27 -18.92 -6.84
C LEU A 33 8.74 -19.95 -7.85
N ILE A 34 7.43 -20.06 -7.99
CA ILE A 34 6.80 -20.97 -8.97
C ILE A 34 7.18 -20.53 -10.39
N VAL A 35 7.00 -19.25 -10.73
CA VAL A 35 7.38 -18.74 -12.05
C VAL A 35 8.86 -18.94 -12.33
N GLY A 36 9.74 -18.60 -11.39
CA GLY A 36 11.19 -18.70 -11.54
C GLY A 36 11.69 -20.15 -11.71
N ASN A 37 11.13 -21.10 -10.95
CA ASN A 37 11.57 -22.49 -10.99
C ASN A 37 11.02 -23.28 -12.19
N PHE A 38 9.79 -23.00 -12.63
CA PHE A 38 9.14 -23.77 -13.70
C PHE A 38 9.24 -23.11 -15.08
N LEU A 39 9.26 -21.77 -15.17
CA LEU A 39 9.29 -21.05 -16.44
C LEU A 39 10.67 -20.42 -16.74
N GLY A 40 11.55 -20.38 -15.75
CA GLY A 40 12.91 -19.88 -15.90
C GLY A 40 13.09 -18.37 -15.74
N SER A 41 14.32 -17.91 -16.02
CA SER A 41 14.75 -16.53 -15.70
C SER A 41 14.06 -15.46 -16.57
N ASN A 42 13.75 -15.74 -17.84
CA ASN A 42 13.09 -14.78 -18.71
C ASN A 42 11.65 -14.48 -18.26
N ALA A 43 10.90 -15.52 -17.89
CA ALA A 43 9.55 -15.37 -17.35
C ALA A 43 9.56 -14.61 -16.01
N LEU A 44 10.52 -14.93 -15.13
CA LEU A 44 10.70 -14.19 -13.88
C LEU A 44 11.07 -12.72 -14.13
N ALA A 45 11.91 -12.43 -15.10
CA ALA A 45 12.24 -11.07 -15.53
C ALA A 45 11.01 -10.34 -16.09
N ALA A 46 10.16 -11.03 -16.85
CA ALA A 46 8.91 -10.47 -17.37
C ALA A 46 7.93 -10.09 -16.25
N VAL A 47 7.75 -10.95 -15.25
CA VAL A 47 6.93 -10.66 -14.07
C VAL A 47 7.52 -9.48 -13.29
N SER A 48 8.83 -9.49 -13.07
CA SER A 48 9.51 -8.44 -12.29
C SER A 48 9.49 -7.07 -12.97
N SER A 49 9.69 -7.01 -14.28
CA SER A 49 9.64 -5.75 -15.04
C SER A 49 8.23 -5.15 -15.07
N SER A 50 7.22 -5.99 -15.19
CA SER A 50 5.81 -5.57 -15.13
C SER A 50 5.37 -5.20 -13.71
N GLY A 51 5.96 -5.83 -12.70
CA GLY A 51 5.59 -5.69 -11.28
C GLY A 51 5.68 -4.27 -10.76
N ASN A 52 6.70 -3.51 -11.15
CA ASN A 52 6.87 -2.12 -10.69
C ASN A 52 5.72 -1.22 -11.18
N LEU A 53 5.27 -1.41 -12.42
CA LEU A 53 4.17 -0.64 -12.98
C LEU A 53 2.82 -1.07 -12.39
N ILE A 54 2.63 -2.38 -12.20
CA ILE A 54 1.46 -2.93 -11.51
C ILE A 54 1.40 -2.36 -10.08
N PHE A 55 2.52 -2.36 -9.36
CA PHE A 55 2.59 -1.79 -8.01
C PHE A 55 2.20 -0.32 -7.97
N LEU A 56 2.66 0.49 -8.92
CA LEU A 56 2.31 1.91 -9.02
C LEU A 56 0.81 2.11 -9.27
N MET A 57 0.23 1.36 -10.20
CA MET A 57 -1.19 1.46 -10.55
C MET A 57 -2.10 0.91 -9.44
N VAL A 58 -1.77 -0.24 -8.88
CA VAL A 58 -2.50 -0.84 -7.74
C VAL A 58 -2.35 0.05 -6.50
N GLY A 59 -1.17 0.60 -6.24
CA GLY A 59 -0.94 1.55 -5.15
C GLY A 59 -1.81 2.81 -5.27
N PHE A 60 -2.00 3.33 -6.48
CA PHE A 60 -2.91 4.43 -6.73
C PHE A 60 -4.36 4.07 -6.40
N ILE A 61 -4.83 2.90 -6.86
CA ILE A 61 -6.19 2.42 -6.56
C ILE A 61 -6.39 2.15 -5.07
N ASN A 62 -5.40 1.55 -4.41
CA ASN A 62 -5.45 1.34 -2.96
C ASN A 62 -5.57 2.66 -2.20
N GLY A 63 -4.84 3.69 -2.64
CA GLY A 63 -4.96 5.03 -2.07
C GLY A 63 -6.36 5.62 -2.25
N ILE A 64 -6.97 5.45 -3.43
CA ILE A 64 -8.35 5.87 -3.68
C ILE A 64 -9.34 5.08 -2.80
N ALA A 65 -9.20 3.75 -2.72
CA ALA A 65 -10.05 2.91 -1.87
C ALA A 65 -9.96 3.31 -0.39
N MET A 66 -8.75 3.63 0.09
CA MET A 66 -8.53 4.11 1.45
C MET A 66 -9.17 5.49 1.68
N GLY A 67 -9.07 6.41 0.72
CA GLY A 67 -9.72 7.72 0.80
C GLY A 67 -11.25 7.63 0.75
N ALA A 68 -11.80 6.75 -0.08
CA ALA A 68 -13.23 6.44 -0.08
C ALA A 68 -13.67 5.84 1.26
N GLY A 69 -12.83 4.96 1.84
CA GLY A 69 -13.03 4.39 3.17
C GLY A 69 -13.13 5.45 4.28
N VAL A 70 -12.42 6.58 4.17
CA VAL A 70 -12.56 7.73 5.10
C VAL A 70 -13.98 8.27 5.08
N VAL A 71 -14.57 8.43 3.90
CA VAL A 71 -15.95 8.94 3.76
C VAL A 71 -16.95 7.95 4.35
N VAL A 72 -16.81 6.66 4.03
CA VAL A 72 -17.68 5.60 4.61
C VAL A 72 -17.53 5.54 6.13
N ALA A 73 -16.29 5.54 6.66
CA ALA A 73 -16.01 5.49 8.08
C ALA A 73 -16.61 6.69 8.84
N ARG A 74 -16.55 7.88 8.24
CA ARG A 74 -17.16 9.10 8.79
C ARG A 74 -18.67 8.94 8.99
N TYR A 75 -19.39 8.53 7.94
CA TYR A 75 -20.85 8.39 8.03
C TYR A 75 -21.28 7.19 8.86
N TYR A 76 -20.50 6.11 8.88
CA TYR A 76 -20.70 4.99 9.80
C TYR A 76 -20.53 5.42 11.26
N GLY A 77 -19.49 6.18 11.58
CA GLY A 77 -19.28 6.74 12.91
C GLY A 77 -20.37 7.72 13.33
N ALA A 78 -20.85 8.54 12.40
CA ALA A 78 -21.95 9.49 12.62
C ALA A 78 -23.33 8.82 12.77
N LYS A 79 -23.46 7.52 12.47
CA LYS A 79 -24.72 6.78 12.44
C LYS A 79 -25.77 7.41 11.52
N ILE A 80 -25.34 8.00 10.40
CA ILE A 80 -26.23 8.60 9.38
C ILE A 80 -26.42 7.62 8.24
N LYS A 81 -27.42 6.76 8.36
CA LYS A 81 -27.71 5.64 7.46
C LYS A 81 -27.80 6.06 5.98
N ASP A 82 -28.57 7.09 5.66
CA ASP A 82 -28.78 7.50 4.27
C ASP A 82 -27.49 7.96 3.58
N CYS A 83 -26.65 8.73 4.29
CA CYS A 83 -25.36 9.16 3.78
C CYS A 83 -24.36 7.99 3.68
N LEU A 84 -24.38 7.07 4.65
CA LEU A 84 -23.58 5.85 4.62
C LEU A 84 -23.90 5.00 3.41
N GLN A 85 -25.18 4.75 3.16
CA GLN A 85 -25.65 3.99 1.99
C GLN A 85 -25.23 4.65 0.67
N LYS A 86 -25.42 5.96 0.53
CA LYS A 86 -24.97 6.71 -0.64
C LYS A 86 -23.46 6.64 -0.83
N ALA A 87 -22.68 6.76 0.26
CA ALA A 87 -21.23 6.67 0.20
C ALA A 87 -20.75 5.29 -0.26
N ILE A 88 -21.31 4.20 0.28
CA ILE A 88 -20.98 2.83 -0.10
C ILE A 88 -21.30 2.58 -1.58
N HIS A 89 -22.52 2.87 -2.01
CA HIS A 89 -22.96 2.58 -3.37
C HIS A 89 -22.22 3.45 -4.41
N THR A 90 -21.92 4.71 -4.09
CA THR A 90 -21.08 5.58 -4.93
C THR A 90 -19.65 5.08 -5.01
N THR A 91 -19.08 4.57 -3.89
CA THR A 91 -17.74 3.97 -3.87
C THR A 91 -17.66 2.73 -4.75
N VAL A 92 -18.68 1.86 -4.70
CA VAL A 92 -18.78 0.67 -5.56
C VAL A 92 -18.94 1.05 -7.04
N ALA A 93 -19.82 2.03 -7.35
CA ALA A 93 -19.98 2.53 -8.71
C ALA A 93 -18.68 3.12 -9.26
N PHE A 94 -17.96 3.89 -8.44
CA PHE A 94 -16.64 4.42 -8.79
C PHE A 94 -15.61 3.31 -9.05
N GLY A 95 -15.58 2.28 -8.21
CA GLY A 95 -14.71 1.12 -8.38
C GLY A 95 -14.97 0.37 -9.68
N LEU A 96 -16.24 0.17 -10.06
CA LEU A 96 -16.61 -0.47 -11.32
C LEU A 96 -16.09 0.33 -12.52
N VAL A 97 -16.32 1.64 -12.54
CA VAL A 97 -15.83 2.51 -13.62
C VAL A 97 -14.30 2.54 -13.66
N ALA A 98 -13.64 2.71 -12.51
CA ALA A 98 -12.19 2.70 -12.42
C ALA A 98 -11.60 1.36 -12.87
N GLY A 99 -12.22 0.24 -12.49
CA GLY A 99 -11.82 -1.10 -12.92
C GLY A 99 -11.89 -1.29 -14.43
N VAL A 100 -13.00 -0.86 -15.05
CA VAL A 100 -13.17 -0.91 -16.52
C VAL A 100 -12.12 -0.03 -17.21
N VAL A 101 -11.93 1.21 -16.74
CA VAL A 101 -10.93 2.14 -17.30
C VAL A 101 -9.53 1.55 -17.23
N LEU A 102 -9.15 0.99 -16.07
CA LEU A 102 -7.85 0.34 -15.92
C LEU A 102 -7.68 -0.89 -16.82
N THR A 103 -8.72 -1.71 -16.96
CA THR A 103 -8.70 -2.87 -17.86
C THR A 103 -8.43 -2.41 -19.30
N VAL A 104 -9.20 -1.45 -19.79
CA VAL A 104 -9.04 -0.93 -21.15
C VAL A 104 -7.66 -0.29 -21.34
N MET A 105 -7.27 0.61 -20.46
CA MET A 105 -5.97 1.28 -20.53
C MET A 105 -4.81 0.28 -20.47
N GLY A 106 -4.86 -0.67 -19.53
CA GLY A 106 -3.80 -1.67 -19.34
C GLY A 106 -3.62 -2.56 -20.57
N ILE A 107 -4.70 -3.04 -21.18
CA ILE A 107 -4.64 -3.89 -22.37
C ILE A 107 -4.06 -3.13 -23.58
N PHE A 108 -4.54 -1.91 -23.84
CA PHE A 108 -4.13 -1.15 -25.03
C PHE A 108 -2.79 -0.46 -24.89
N LEU A 109 -2.46 0.03 -23.69
CA LEU A 109 -1.21 0.77 -23.45
C LEU A 109 -0.02 -0.12 -23.06
N ALA A 110 -0.26 -1.41 -22.72
CA ALA A 110 0.78 -2.34 -22.27
C ALA A 110 2.05 -2.34 -23.16
N PRO A 111 1.97 -2.51 -24.51
CA PRO A 111 3.16 -2.55 -25.32
C PRO A 111 3.94 -1.24 -25.29
N LYS A 112 3.23 -0.10 -25.36
CA LYS A 112 3.85 1.23 -25.37
C LYS A 112 4.56 1.54 -24.05
N ILE A 113 3.92 1.22 -22.93
CA ILE A 113 4.45 1.50 -21.60
C ILE A 113 5.70 0.63 -21.34
N LEU A 114 5.67 -0.66 -21.66
CA LEU A 114 6.81 -1.56 -21.47
C LEU A 114 8.01 -1.17 -22.34
N VAL A 115 7.78 -0.73 -23.57
CA VAL A 115 8.84 -0.19 -24.43
C VAL A 115 9.43 1.10 -23.87
N LEU A 116 8.59 2.03 -23.39
CA LEU A 116 9.05 3.27 -22.75
C LEU A 116 9.84 3.03 -21.46
N MET A 117 9.56 1.92 -20.75
CA MET A 117 10.31 1.49 -19.56
C MET A 117 11.67 0.86 -19.90
N GLY A 118 11.99 0.66 -21.19
CA GLY A 118 13.25 0.06 -21.62
C GLY A 118 13.30 -1.46 -21.35
N THR A 119 12.16 -2.16 -21.38
CA THR A 119 12.13 -3.62 -21.23
C THR A 119 12.95 -4.27 -22.34
N PRO A 120 13.92 -5.18 -22.02
CA PRO A 120 14.75 -5.84 -23.01
C PRO A 120 13.92 -6.56 -24.07
N ALA A 121 14.41 -6.55 -25.34
CA ALA A 121 13.66 -7.08 -26.47
C ALA A 121 13.37 -8.59 -26.39
N ASP A 122 14.22 -9.34 -25.71
CA ASP A 122 14.07 -10.78 -25.44
C ASP A 122 12.99 -11.10 -24.39
N VAL A 123 12.75 -10.18 -23.46
CA VAL A 123 11.76 -10.33 -22.38
C VAL A 123 10.42 -9.66 -22.73
N LEU A 124 10.45 -8.68 -23.65
CA LEU A 124 9.30 -7.84 -23.99
C LEU A 124 8.03 -8.63 -24.40
N PRO A 125 8.06 -9.68 -25.22
CA PRO A 125 6.87 -10.43 -25.61
C PRO A 125 6.17 -11.07 -24.40
N GLU A 126 6.92 -11.71 -23.50
CA GLU A 126 6.39 -12.32 -22.28
C GLU A 126 5.85 -11.28 -21.31
N SER A 127 6.54 -10.14 -21.19
CA SER A 127 6.08 -9.00 -20.38
C SER A 127 4.74 -8.44 -20.88
N ILE A 128 4.55 -8.32 -22.19
CA ILE A 128 3.29 -7.86 -22.79
C ILE A 128 2.15 -8.84 -22.50
N VAL A 129 2.40 -10.15 -22.65
CA VAL A 129 1.39 -11.19 -22.36
C VAL A 129 1.00 -11.15 -20.88
N TYR A 130 1.98 -11.16 -19.98
CA TYR A 130 1.75 -11.07 -18.54
C TYR A 130 0.95 -9.82 -18.16
N PHE A 131 1.40 -8.66 -18.61
CA PHE A 131 0.79 -7.37 -18.28
C PHE A 131 -0.64 -7.28 -18.81
N ARG A 132 -0.88 -7.64 -20.07
CA ARG A 132 -2.23 -7.65 -20.66
C ARG A 132 -3.18 -8.60 -19.92
N THR A 133 -2.72 -9.79 -19.59
CA THR A 133 -3.53 -10.78 -18.85
C THR A 133 -3.86 -10.26 -17.44
N TYR A 134 -2.88 -9.67 -16.75
CA TYR A 134 -3.10 -9.07 -15.44
C TYR A 134 -4.15 -7.95 -15.50
N PHE A 135 -4.02 -7.03 -16.46
CA PHE A 135 -4.96 -5.91 -16.59
C PHE A 135 -6.33 -6.32 -17.16
N ALA A 136 -6.44 -7.42 -17.90
CA ALA A 136 -7.73 -8.00 -18.24
C ALA A 136 -8.53 -8.41 -16.98
N GLY A 137 -7.83 -8.81 -15.90
CA GLY A 137 -8.42 -9.12 -14.60
C GLY A 137 -8.47 -7.95 -13.62
N SER A 138 -8.05 -6.73 -13.99
CA SER A 138 -7.87 -5.62 -13.04
C SER A 138 -9.16 -5.16 -12.39
N ILE A 139 -10.32 -5.35 -13.02
CA ILE A 139 -11.62 -5.06 -12.39
C ILE A 139 -11.81 -5.89 -11.10
N GLY A 140 -11.36 -7.15 -11.07
CA GLY A 140 -11.40 -7.99 -9.86
C GLY A 140 -10.52 -7.42 -8.76
N VAL A 141 -9.29 -6.99 -9.11
CA VAL A 141 -8.34 -6.34 -8.17
C VAL A 141 -8.93 -5.06 -7.60
N VAL A 142 -9.48 -4.19 -8.45
CA VAL A 142 -10.08 -2.91 -8.02
C VAL A 142 -11.28 -3.17 -7.12
N MET A 143 -12.19 -4.05 -7.52
CA MET A 143 -13.40 -4.33 -6.74
C MET A 143 -13.07 -4.98 -5.40
N TYR A 144 -12.11 -5.89 -5.35
CA TYR A 144 -11.61 -6.45 -4.09
C TYR A 144 -11.12 -5.33 -3.15
N ASN A 145 -10.25 -4.43 -3.63
CA ASN A 145 -9.73 -3.33 -2.81
C ASN A 145 -10.84 -2.37 -2.35
N ILE A 146 -11.83 -2.08 -3.19
CA ILE A 146 -12.99 -1.27 -2.83
C ILE A 146 -13.82 -1.95 -1.71
N PHE A 147 -14.13 -3.23 -1.86
CA PHE A 147 -14.91 -3.94 -0.85
C PHE A 147 -14.15 -4.10 0.47
N VAL A 148 -12.84 -4.39 0.41
CA VAL A 148 -11.97 -4.40 1.59
C VAL A 148 -11.94 -3.02 2.25
N GLY A 149 -11.81 -1.95 1.48
CA GLY A 149 -11.86 -0.57 2.00
C GLY A 149 -13.18 -0.26 2.73
N ILE A 150 -14.32 -0.71 2.21
CA ILE A 150 -15.63 -0.57 2.85
C ILE A 150 -15.68 -1.39 4.16
N LEU A 151 -15.28 -2.66 4.16
CA LEU A 151 -15.26 -3.50 5.36
C LEU A 151 -14.34 -2.94 6.44
N GLN A 152 -13.15 -2.51 6.07
CA GLN A 152 -12.21 -1.88 7.01
C GLN A 152 -12.75 -0.57 7.57
N SER A 153 -13.46 0.21 6.77
CA SER A 153 -14.02 1.50 7.21
C SER A 153 -15.14 1.36 8.25
N VAL A 154 -15.87 0.26 8.24
CA VAL A 154 -16.85 -0.08 9.29
C VAL A 154 -16.23 -0.80 10.49
N GLY A 155 -14.93 -1.10 10.43
CA GLY A 155 -14.18 -1.71 11.53
C GLY A 155 -14.02 -3.21 11.43
N ASP A 156 -14.37 -3.81 10.29
CA ASP A 156 -14.18 -5.23 10.03
C ASP A 156 -12.85 -5.45 9.27
N SER A 157 -11.87 -5.98 9.97
CA SER A 157 -10.59 -6.40 9.41
C SER A 157 -10.43 -7.92 9.32
N ARG A 158 -11.35 -8.70 9.91
CA ARG A 158 -11.25 -10.15 9.96
C ARG A 158 -11.73 -10.83 8.68
N HIS A 159 -12.88 -10.42 8.15
CA HIS A 159 -13.40 -11.01 6.91
C HIS A 159 -12.48 -10.75 5.71
N PRO A 160 -11.94 -9.53 5.50
CA PRO A 160 -10.91 -9.31 4.48
C PRO A 160 -9.72 -10.26 4.59
N LEU A 161 -9.22 -10.52 5.81
CA LEU A 161 -8.13 -11.47 6.04
C LEU A 161 -8.52 -12.90 5.60
N ILE A 162 -9.70 -13.38 6.00
CA ILE A 162 -10.17 -14.72 5.64
C ILE A 162 -10.26 -14.88 4.13
N TYR A 163 -10.85 -13.90 3.44
CA TYR A 163 -11.00 -13.93 1.98
C TYR A 163 -9.67 -13.81 1.26
N LEU A 164 -8.72 -13.06 1.81
CA LEU A 164 -7.35 -13.01 1.29
C LEU A 164 -6.66 -14.37 1.41
N ILE A 165 -6.78 -15.05 2.55
CA ILE A 165 -6.19 -16.39 2.73
C ILE A 165 -6.79 -17.38 1.73
N ILE A 166 -8.12 -17.41 1.58
CA ILE A 166 -8.80 -18.28 0.62
C ILE A 166 -8.28 -18.01 -0.81
N SER A 167 -8.23 -16.74 -1.21
CA SER A 167 -7.79 -16.40 -2.56
C SER A 167 -6.30 -16.67 -2.77
N SER A 168 -5.46 -16.48 -1.76
CA SER A 168 -4.04 -16.82 -1.83
C SER A 168 -3.82 -18.32 -2.01
N CYS A 169 -4.58 -19.15 -1.32
CA CYS A 169 -4.54 -20.61 -1.54
C CYS A 169 -4.99 -20.97 -2.95
N ILE A 170 -6.07 -20.37 -3.45
CA ILE A 170 -6.55 -20.58 -4.81
C ILE A 170 -5.49 -20.14 -5.82
N ASN A 171 -4.85 -18.99 -5.63
CA ASN A 171 -3.80 -18.49 -6.51
C ASN A 171 -2.65 -19.49 -6.62
N VAL A 172 -2.08 -19.93 -5.48
CA VAL A 172 -0.97 -20.90 -5.48
C VAL A 172 -1.36 -22.22 -6.14
N VAL A 173 -2.56 -22.74 -5.88
CA VAL A 173 -3.06 -23.97 -6.51
C VAL A 173 -3.20 -23.80 -8.03
N LEU A 174 -3.75 -22.66 -8.48
CA LEU A 174 -3.89 -22.37 -9.90
C LEU A 174 -2.55 -22.15 -10.59
N ASP A 175 -1.58 -21.51 -9.95
CA ASP A 175 -0.23 -21.35 -10.49
C ASP A 175 0.44 -22.71 -10.72
N ILE A 176 0.39 -23.60 -9.73
CA ILE A 176 0.93 -24.96 -9.85
C ILE A 176 0.18 -25.72 -10.96
N PHE A 177 -1.15 -25.63 -11.00
CA PHE A 177 -1.96 -26.33 -11.98
C PHE A 177 -1.70 -25.84 -13.41
N PHE A 178 -1.69 -24.53 -13.64
CA PHE A 178 -1.48 -23.96 -14.98
C PHE A 178 -0.04 -24.09 -15.43
N ILE A 179 0.94 -23.79 -14.57
CA ILE A 179 2.35 -23.75 -14.93
C ILE A 179 2.96 -25.15 -14.90
N ALA A 180 2.88 -25.86 -13.77
CA ALA A 180 3.51 -27.17 -13.62
C ALA A 180 2.65 -28.30 -14.20
N GLY A 181 1.31 -28.23 -14.11
CA GLY A 181 0.39 -29.27 -14.60
C GLY A 181 0.13 -29.19 -16.10
N LEU A 182 -0.21 -27.98 -16.60
CA LEU A 182 -0.58 -27.78 -18.01
C LEU A 182 0.55 -27.23 -18.89
N GLY A 183 1.70 -26.88 -18.31
CA GLY A 183 2.83 -26.32 -19.05
C GLY A 183 2.54 -24.95 -19.71
N MET A 184 1.63 -24.18 -19.15
CA MET A 184 1.27 -22.87 -19.69
C MET A 184 2.38 -21.84 -19.41
N GLY A 185 2.51 -20.84 -20.30
CA GLY A 185 3.51 -19.77 -20.16
C GLY A 185 3.20 -18.74 -19.09
N VAL A 186 4.02 -17.68 -19.02
CA VAL A 186 3.98 -16.63 -17.97
C VAL A 186 2.63 -15.94 -17.82
N GLY A 187 1.82 -15.83 -18.88
CA GLY A 187 0.47 -15.28 -18.82
C GLY A 187 -0.47 -16.02 -17.87
N SER A 188 -0.20 -17.31 -17.62
CA SER A 188 -1.03 -18.11 -16.71
C SER A 188 -0.86 -17.72 -15.25
N ALA A 189 0.30 -17.23 -14.82
CA ALA A 189 0.49 -16.65 -13.48
C ALA A 189 -0.38 -15.40 -13.30
N ALA A 190 -0.42 -14.53 -14.30
CA ALA A 190 -1.33 -13.38 -14.28
C ALA A 190 -2.81 -13.80 -14.27
N LEU A 191 -3.15 -14.86 -15.01
CA LEU A 191 -4.51 -15.42 -15.03
C LEU A 191 -4.90 -16.01 -13.66
N ALA A 192 -4.03 -16.77 -13.02
CA ALA A 192 -4.25 -17.30 -11.68
C ALA A 192 -4.48 -16.17 -10.65
N THR A 193 -3.68 -15.11 -10.73
CA THR A 193 -3.86 -13.92 -9.92
C THR A 193 -5.22 -13.24 -10.20
N ALA A 194 -5.59 -13.06 -11.47
CA ALA A 194 -6.87 -12.48 -11.83
C ALA A 194 -8.05 -13.29 -11.27
N ILE A 195 -8.05 -14.62 -11.46
CA ILE A 195 -9.11 -15.51 -10.95
C ILE A 195 -9.20 -15.42 -9.43
N SER A 196 -8.09 -15.51 -8.72
CA SER A 196 -8.07 -15.45 -7.25
C SER A 196 -8.59 -14.11 -6.72
N GLN A 197 -8.26 -12.99 -7.38
CA GLN A 197 -8.77 -11.66 -7.04
C GLN A 197 -10.27 -11.52 -7.31
N PHE A 198 -10.79 -12.09 -8.40
CA PHE A 198 -12.23 -12.16 -8.65
C PHE A 198 -12.95 -12.97 -7.56
N VAL A 199 -12.39 -14.11 -7.14
CA VAL A 199 -12.96 -14.91 -6.04
C VAL A 199 -13.02 -14.09 -4.76
N SER A 200 -11.93 -13.39 -4.39
CA SER A 200 -11.92 -12.50 -3.22
C SER A 200 -12.97 -11.40 -3.31
N ALA A 201 -13.06 -10.74 -4.48
CA ALA A 201 -14.03 -9.67 -4.69
C ALA A 201 -15.47 -10.19 -4.55
N ILE A 202 -15.77 -11.35 -5.12
CA ILE A 202 -17.08 -11.99 -5.02
C ILE A 202 -17.40 -12.37 -3.57
N LEU A 203 -16.45 -12.94 -2.83
CA LEU A 203 -16.65 -13.29 -1.41
C LEU A 203 -16.92 -12.04 -0.55
N CYS A 204 -16.15 -10.96 -0.74
CA CYS A 204 -16.38 -9.67 -0.07
C CYS A 204 -17.75 -9.08 -0.45
N MET A 205 -18.13 -9.14 -1.72
CA MET A 205 -19.42 -8.66 -2.20
C MET A 205 -20.58 -9.43 -1.56
N PHE A 206 -20.52 -10.76 -1.56
CA PHE A 206 -21.56 -11.58 -0.93
C PHE A 206 -21.66 -11.33 0.57
N HIS A 207 -20.53 -11.13 1.25
CA HIS A 207 -20.53 -10.76 2.64
C HIS A 207 -21.29 -9.44 2.87
N LEU A 208 -20.93 -8.38 2.12
CA LEU A 208 -21.59 -7.07 2.20
C LEU A 208 -23.09 -7.12 1.85
N MET A 209 -23.51 -8.02 0.95
CA MET A 209 -24.92 -8.19 0.60
C MET A 209 -25.73 -8.94 1.67
N ARG A 210 -25.08 -9.83 2.45
CA ARG A 210 -25.76 -10.67 3.45
C ARG A 210 -25.79 -10.07 4.86
N VAL A 211 -24.98 -9.06 5.11
CA VAL A 211 -24.96 -8.37 6.40
C VAL A 211 -26.32 -7.72 6.66
N GLU A 212 -26.84 -7.89 7.87
CA GLU A 212 -28.10 -7.28 8.33
C GLU A 212 -27.88 -5.92 9.02
N GLU A 213 -26.78 -5.25 8.68
CA GLU A 213 -26.38 -3.99 9.27
C GLU A 213 -26.60 -2.80 8.31
N GLU A 214 -26.44 -1.58 8.82
CA GLU A 214 -26.66 -0.34 8.07
C GLU A 214 -25.76 -0.17 6.84
N TYR A 215 -24.66 -0.95 6.75
CA TYR A 215 -23.71 -0.93 5.63
C TYR A 215 -23.96 -2.03 4.59
N ARG A 216 -25.13 -2.68 4.61
CA ARG A 216 -25.50 -3.68 3.61
C ARG A 216 -25.45 -3.13 2.19
N LEU A 217 -24.81 -3.88 1.29
CA LEU A 217 -24.74 -3.56 -0.13
C LEU A 217 -25.99 -4.07 -0.86
N GLU A 218 -26.69 -3.17 -1.57
CA GLU A 218 -27.82 -3.50 -2.43
C GLU A 218 -27.46 -3.17 -3.88
N LEU A 219 -27.35 -4.19 -4.75
CA LEU A 219 -26.92 -4.00 -6.14
C LEU A 219 -27.79 -3.00 -6.93
N ARG A 220 -29.09 -2.95 -6.62
CA ARG A 220 -30.05 -2.03 -7.27
C ARG A 220 -29.83 -0.56 -6.91
N MET A 221 -29.13 -0.29 -5.82
CA MET A 221 -28.84 1.05 -5.34
C MET A 221 -27.47 1.58 -5.82
N ILE A 222 -26.71 0.79 -6.58
CA ILE A 222 -25.41 1.21 -7.11
C ILE A 222 -25.63 2.33 -8.12
N ARG A 223 -25.31 3.55 -7.71
CA ARG A 223 -25.42 4.77 -8.54
C ARG A 223 -24.46 5.84 -8.00
N PHE A 224 -24.12 6.80 -8.83
CA PHE A 224 -23.35 7.96 -8.41
C PHE A 224 -24.25 8.97 -7.68
N ASP A 225 -23.85 9.32 -6.46
CA ASP A 225 -24.31 10.53 -5.78
C ASP A 225 -23.22 11.60 -5.93
N ARG A 226 -23.58 12.77 -6.48
CA ARG A 226 -22.61 13.83 -6.81
C ARG A 226 -21.86 14.35 -5.58
N HIS A 227 -22.53 14.46 -4.45
CA HIS A 227 -21.94 14.94 -3.21
C HIS A 227 -20.94 13.92 -2.65
N MET A 228 -21.33 12.64 -2.60
CA MET A 228 -20.45 11.56 -2.15
C MET A 228 -19.26 11.36 -3.09
N LEU A 229 -19.49 11.41 -4.40
CA LEU A 229 -18.40 11.29 -5.38
C LEU A 229 -17.35 12.40 -5.22
N LYS A 230 -17.80 13.65 -4.97
CA LYS A 230 -16.88 14.76 -4.70
C LYS A 230 -16.02 14.48 -3.47
N GLN A 231 -16.61 14.01 -2.36
CA GLN A 231 -15.86 13.68 -1.14
C GLN A 231 -14.90 12.52 -1.36
N ILE A 232 -15.33 11.46 -2.08
CA ILE A 232 -14.49 10.32 -2.43
C ILE A 232 -13.29 10.76 -3.26
N ILE A 233 -13.49 11.62 -4.27
CA ILE A 233 -12.41 12.14 -5.09
C ILE A 233 -11.46 13.03 -4.26
N GLN A 234 -12.00 13.92 -3.43
CA GLN A 234 -11.20 14.83 -2.60
C GLN A 234 -10.31 14.10 -1.58
N ASN A 235 -10.71 12.93 -1.09
CA ASN A 235 -9.92 12.13 -0.16
C ASN A 235 -9.12 11.03 -0.89
N GLY A 236 -9.70 10.43 -1.92
CA GLY A 236 -9.13 9.29 -2.63
C GLY A 236 -8.00 9.66 -3.57
N VAL A 237 -8.21 10.66 -4.44
CA VAL A 237 -7.19 11.06 -5.42
C VAL A 237 -5.90 11.54 -4.76
N PRO A 238 -5.93 12.41 -3.73
CA PRO A 238 -4.71 12.77 -3.01
C PRO A 238 -4.01 11.57 -2.35
N SER A 239 -4.77 10.63 -1.77
CA SER A 239 -4.22 9.42 -1.16
C SER A 239 -3.57 8.49 -2.21
N GLY A 240 -4.20 8.33 -3.37
CA GLY A 240 -3.64 7.58 -4.50
C GLY A 240 -2.39 8.23 -5.05
N PHE A 241 -2.43 9.54 -5.27
CA PHE A 241 -1.27 10.30 -5.74
C PHE A 241 -0.10 10.22 -4.76
N GLN A 242 -0.35 10.31 -3.45
CA GLN A 242 0.68 10.13 -2.42
C GLN A 242 1.41 8.79 -2.56
N ASN A 243 0.69 7.67 -2.73
CA ASN A 243 1.28 6.36 -2.90
C ASN A 243 2.13 6.28 -4.20
N SER A 244 1.64 6.86 -5.28
CA SER A 244 2.37 6.90 -6.56
C SER A 244 3.64 7.73 -6.48
N VAL A 245 3.61 8.87 -5.80
CA VAL A 245 4.78 9.76 -5.59
C VAL A 245 5.87 9.03 -4.82
N ILE A 246 5.50 8.30 -3.76
CA ILE A 246 6.45 7.49 -2.98
C ILE A 246 7.10 6.42 -3.87
N ALA A 247 6.31 5.74 -4.70
CA ALA A 247 6.81 4.72 -5.62
C ALA A 247 7.80 5.30 -6.64
N ILE A 248 7.48 6.44 -7.25
CA ILE A 248 8.35 7.13 -8.20
C ILE A 248 9.66 7.59 -7.53
N ALA A 249 9.58 8.18 -6.33
CA ALA A 249 10.76 8.59 -5.59
C ALA A 249 11.70 7.39 -5.30
N ASN A 250 11.14 6.23 -4.95
CA ASN A 250 11.92 5.01 -4.72
C ASN A 250 12.59 4.49 -6.01
N VAL A 251 11.93 4.58 -7.17
CA VAL A 251 12.53 4.24 -8.47
C VAL A 251 13.74 5.15 -8.77
N PHE A 252 13.62 6.46 -8.48
CA PHE A 252 14.74 7.39 -8.64
C PHE A 252 15.92 7.05 -7.73
N VAL A 253 15.66 6.73 -6.45
CA VAL A 253 16.69 6.30 -5.51
C VAL A 253 17.38 5.04 -6.02
N GLN A 254 16.60 4.03 -6.46
CA GLN A 254 17.13 2.78 -6.99
C GLN A 254 18.00 2.99 -8.23
N SER A 255 17.61 3.89 -9.12
CA SER A 255 18.41 4.25 -10.31
C SER A 255 19.80 4.80 -9.92
N ASN A 256 19.88 5.61 -8.87
CA ASN A 256 21.15 6.12 -8.37
C ASN A 256 21.99 5.04 -7.67
N ILE A 257 21.36 4.12 -6.94
CA ILE A 257 22.05 2.95 -6.36
C ILE A 257 22.67 2.07 -7.44
N ASN A 258 21.96 1.85 -8.55
CA ASN A 258 22.40 1.03 -9.66
C ASN A 258 23.69 1.56 -10.31
N ALA A 259 23.94 2.86 -10.26
CA ALA A 259 25.17 3.49 -10.76
C ALA A 259 26.44 3.07 -9.96
N PHE A 260 26.28 2.57 -8.71
CA PHE A 260 27.40 2.06 -7.89
C PHE A 260 27.74 0.59 -8.18
N GLY A 261 27.07 -0.05 -9.13
CA GLY A 261 27.42 -1.36 -9.63
C GLY A 261 26.57 -2.51 -9.07
N LYS A 262 26.82 -3.71 -9.60
CA LYS A 262 26.00 -4.91 -9.36
C LYS A 262 25.96 -5.32 -7.88
N MET A 263 27.08 -5.22 -7.16
CA MET A 263 27.16 -5.62 -5.76
C MET A 263 26.36 -4.70 -4.84
N ALA A 264 26.41 -3.37 -5.11
CA ALA A 264 25.60 -2.40 -4.41
C ALA A 264 24.10 -2.62 -4.68
N MET A 265 23.73 -2.83 -5.94
CA MET A 265 22.34 -3.13 -6.33
C MET A 265 21.81 -4.39 -5.63
N ALA A 266 22.59 -5.48 -5.59
CA ALA A 266 22.21 -6.73 -4.94
C ALA A 266 22.10 -6.58 -3.42
N GLY A 267 23.04 -5.84 -2.78
CA GLY A 267 23.03 -5.58 -1.34
C GLY A 267 21.83 -4.75 -0.91
N CYS A 268 21.57 -3.65 -1.61
CA CYS A 268 20.40 -2.81 -1.36
C CYS A 268 19.08 -3.54 -1.66
N GLY A 269 19.05 -4.39 -2.70
CA GLY A 269 17.90 -5.23 -2.99
C GLY A 269 17.60 -6.24 -1.89
N SER A 270 18.63 -6.84 -1.29
CA SER A 270 18.50 -7.75 -0.13
C SER A 270 17.96 -7.00 1.08
N TYR A 271 18.47 -5.80 1.36
CA TYR A 271 17.96 -4.95 2.44
C TYR A 271 16.50 -4.56 2.20
N SER A 272 16.12 -4.18 0.99
CA SER A 272 14.72 -3.81 0.67
C SER A 272 13.72 -4.93 0.96
N LYS A 273 14.12 -6.20 0.82
CA LYS A 273 13.28 -7.34 1.22
C LYS A 273 13.10 -7.40 2.74
N VAL A 274 14.16 -7.17 3.50
CA VAL A 274 14.09 -7.11 4.98
C VAL A 274 13.23 -5.93 5.42
N GLU A 275 13.43 -4.77 4.81
CA GLU A 275 12.67 -3.55 5.08
C GLU A 275 11.18 -3.72 4.78
N GLY A 276 10.81 -4.45 3.72
CA GLY A 276 9.42 -4.74 3.38
C GLY A 276 8.67 -5.41 4.52
N PHE A 277 9.28 -6.33 5.25
CA PHE A 277 8.69 -6.93 6.46
C PHE A 277 8.63 -5.96 7.64
N ALA A 278 9.64 -5.11 7.80
CA ALA A 278 9.68 -4.10 8.85
C ALA A 278 8.57 -3.04 8.73
N PHE A 279 8.15 -2.75 7.50
CA PHE A 279 7.08 -1.80 7.22
C PHE A 279 5.66 -2.30 7.54
N LEU A 280 5.45 -3.62 7.63
CA LEU A 280 4.10 -4.18 7.83
C LEU A 280 3.39 -3.63 9.07
N PRO A 281 4.00 -3.58 10.26
CA PRO A 281 3.34 -3.01 11.44
C PRO A 281 2.97 -1.53 11.25
N VAL A 282 3.87 -0.73 10.66
CA VAL A 282 3.62 0.69 10.40
C VAL A 282 2.38 0.86 9.51
N THR A 283 2.31 0.10 8.41
CA THR A 283 1.18 0.12 7.49
C THR A 283 -0.13 -0.24 8.21
N CYS A 284 -0.10 -1.25 9.07
CA CYS A 284 -1.30 -1.69 9.80
C CYS A 284 -1.80 -0.63 10.79
N PHE A 285 -0.89 0.02 11.50
CA PHE A 285 -1.25 1.13 12.39
C PHE A 285 -1.77 2.34 11.62
N THR A 286 -1.21 2.67 10.45
CA THR A 286 -1.72 3.77 9.61
C THR A 286 -3.15 3.51 9.14
N MET A 287 -3.46 2.28 8.72
CA MET A 287 -4.82 1.89 8.33
C MET A 287 -5.77 1.94 9.53
N ALA A 288 -5.36 1.39 10.67
CA ALA A 288 -6.16 1.41 11.90
C ALA A 288 -6.44 2.83 12.38
N LEU A 289 -5.44 3.71 12.35
CA LEU A 289 -5.59 5.12 12.74
C LEU A 289 -6.51 5.88 11.79
N THR A 290 -6.38 5.68 10.48
CA THR A 290 -7.26 6.31 9.49
C THR A 290 -8.72 5.98 9.79
N THR A 291 -9.06 4.70 9.96
CA THR A 291 -10.43 4.26 10.27
C THR A 291 -10.89 4.72 11.64
N PHE A 292 -10.05 4.58 12.68
CA PHE A 292 -10.39 4.98 14.04
C PHE A 292 -10.70 6.47 14.13
N VAL A 293 -9.84 7.30 13.56
CA VAL A 293 -10.00 8.77 13.57
C VAL A 293 -11.25 9.16 12.79
N SER A 294 -11.45 8.64 11.58
CA SER A 294 -12.63 8.96 10.77
C SER A 294 -13.93 8.64 11.47
N GLN A 295 -14.06 7.43 12.07
CA GLN A 295 -15.27 7.05 12.79
C GLN A 295 -15.54 7.91 14.03
N ASN A 296 -14.49 8.20 14.82
CA ASN A 296 -14.65 8.99 16.03
C ASN A 296 -14.94 10.47 15.73
N LEU A 297 -14.33 11.06 14.70
CA LEU A 297 -14.66 12.40 14.25
C LEU A 297 -16.07 12.48 13.65
N GLY A 298 -16.49 11.46 12.90
CA GLY A 298 -17.86 11.33 12.43
C GLY A 298 -18.87 11.31 13.58
N ALA A 299 -18.55 10.57 14.64
CA ALA A 299 -19.34 10.52 15.90
C ALA A 299 -19.20 11.76 16.80
N ARG A 300 -18.44 12.79 16.39
CA ARG A 300 -18.10 13.98 17.18
C ARG A 300 -17.38 13.68 18.50
N GLN A 301 -16.70 12.54 18.59
CA GLN A 301 -15.94 12.12 19.77
C GLN A 301 -14.49 12.62 19.68
N TYR A 302 -14.29 13.94 19.69
CA TYR A 302 -13.00 14.60 19.44
C TYR A 302 -11.90 14.17 20.41
N GLU A 303 -12.21 14.12 21.71
CA GLU A 303 -11.22 13.71 22.72
C GLU A 303 -10.82 12.24 22.58
N ARG A 304 -11.76 11.37 22.20
CA ARG A 304 -11.48 9.99 21.91
C ARG A 304 -10.59 9.83 20.66
N ALA A 305 -10.85 10.62 19.62
CA ALA A 305 -10.01 10.65 18.42
C ALA A 305 -8.58 11.07 18.75
N LYS A 306 -8.38 12.13 19.56
CA LYS A 306 -7.06 12.60 20.02
C LYS A 306 -6.32 11.53 20.84
N LYS A 307 -7.00 10.91 21.81
CA LYS A 307 -6.40 9.83 22.63
C LYS A 307 -6.00 8.63 21.78
N GLY A 308 -6.86 8.21 20.84
CA GLY A 308 -6.56 7.10 19.93
C GLY A 308 -5.43 7.42 18.97
N ALA A 309 -5.39 8.63 18.42
CA ALA A 309 -4.29 9.08 17.57
C ALA A 309 -2.94 9.02 18.32
N ARG A 310 -2.87 9.59 19.53
CA ARG A 310 -1.66 9.55 20.37
C ARG A 310 -1.24 8.11 20.69
N PHE A 311 -2.18 7.27 21.12
CA PHE A 311 -1.90 5.86 21.42
C PHE A 311 -1.34 5.11 20.21
N GLY A 312 -1.99 5.21 19.05
CA GLY A 312 -1.56 4.49 17.85
C GLY A 312 -0.23 4.99 17.31
N ILE A 313 0.04 6.32 17.37
CA ILE A 313 1.34 6.90 17.00
C ILE A 313 2.44 6.33 17.90
N ILE A 314 2.26 6.36 19.23
CA ILE A 314 3.25 5.89 20.20
C ILE A 314 3.53 4.39 20.00
N CYS A 315 2.49 3.56 19.86
CA CYS A 315 2.65 2.13 19.64
C CYS A 315 3.41 1.84 18.33
N SER A 316 3.05 2.52 17.25
CA SER A 316 3.71 2.33 15.95
C SER A 316 5.18 2.73 15.99
N VAL A 317 5.50 3.87 16.62
CA VAL A 317 6.87 4.37 16.79
C VAL A 317 7.72 3.38 17.61
N ILE A 318 7.19 2.91 18.74
CA ILE A 318 7.92 1.94 19.60
C ILE A 318 8.16 0.63 18.84
N ILE A 319 7.16 0.08 18.18
CA ILE A 319 7.29 -1.18 17.44
C ILE A 319 8.26 -1.01 16.27
N ALA A 320 8.17 0.08 15.52
CA ALA A 320 9.06 0.36 14.40
C ALA A 320 10.53 0.49 14.86
N GLU A 321 10.77 1.19 15.97
CA GLU A 321 12.12 1.36 16.50
C GLU A 321 12.68 0.04 17.07
N LEU A 322 11.87 -0.77 17.76
CA LEU A 322 12.30 -2.09 18.20
C LEU A 322 12.71 -2.98 17.03
N ILE A 323 11.94 -2.97 15.95
CA ILE A 323 12.29 -3.67 14.72
C ILE A 323 13.56 -3.08 14.11
N GLY A 324 13.72 -1.76 14.10
CA GLY A 324 14.91 -1.08 13.63
C GLY A 324 16.18 -1.50 14.40
N ILE A 325 16.09 -1.56 15.71
CA ILE A 325 17.21 -2.04 16.58
C ILE A 325 17.56 -3.51 16.27
N ILE A 326 16.54 -4.36 16.09
CA ILE A 326 16.75 -5.77 15.72
C ILE A 326 17.45 -5.86 14.36
N ILE A 327 16.99 -5.11 13.36
CA ILE A 327 17.59 -5.09 12.02
C ILE A 327 19.01 -4.55 12.07
N TYR A 328 19.28 -3.49 12.83
CA TYR A 328 20.59 -2.92 13.01
C TYR A 328 21.59 -3.95 13.58
N ALA A 329 21.18 -4.67 14.63
CA ALA A 329 22.01 -5.68 15.29
C ALA A 329 22.19 -6.93 14.43
N ALA A 330 21.12 -7.42 13.82
CA ALA A 330 21.10 -8.66 13.03
C ALA A 330 21.40 -8.46 11.54
N ALA A 331 21.71 -7.24 11.09
CA ALA A 331 21.88 -6.90 9.67
C ALA A 331 22.79 -7.89 8.91
N PRO A 332 23.97 -8.29 9.40
CA PRO A 332 24.82 -9.23 8.66
C PRO A 332 24.14 -10.57 8.41
N VAL A 333 23.42 -11.10 9.38
CA VAL A 333 22.72 -12.39 9.28
C VAL A 333 21.50 -12.27 8.37
N LEU A 334 20.71 -11.21 8.52
CA LEU A 334 19.51 -10.98 7.72
C LEU A 334 19.84 -10.79 6.23
N ILE A 335 20.89 -10.03 5.92
CA ILE A 335 21.31 -9.81 4.52
C ILE A 335 21.93 -11.09 3.96
N ALA A 336 22.77 -11.82 4.74
CA ALA A 336 23.38 -13.07 4.33
C ALA A 336 22.36 -14.18 4.01
N ALA A 337 21.17 -14.12 4.59
CA ALA A 337 20.07 -15.04 4.26
C ALA A 337 19.61 -14.92 2.79
N PHE A 338 19.76 -13.74 2.18
CA PHE A 338 19.38 -13.49 0.79
C PHE A 338 20.56 -13.64 -0.18
N ASN A 339 21.78 -13.28 0.25
CA ASN A 339 22.96 -13.40 -0.58
C ASN A 339 24.22 -13.57 0.30
N ARG A 340 25.04 -14.57 -0.02
CA ARG A 340 26.23 -14.92 0.77
C ARG A 340 27.52 -14.23 0.31
N ASP A 341 27.48 -13.44 -0.79
CA ASP A 341 28.65 -12.70 -1.24
C ASP A 341 29.04 -11.61 -0.23
N PRO A 342 30.31 -11.59 0.25
CA PRO A 342 30.74 -10.60 1.25
C PRO A 342 30.56 -9.15 0.80
N SER A 343 30.74 -8.85 -0.48
CA SER A 343 30.56 -7.50 -1.03
C SER A 343 29.09 -7.07 -1.01
N VAL A 344 28.18 -7.99 -1.34
CA VAL A 344 26.73 -7.77 -1.28
C VAL A 344 26.28 -7.55 0.16
N ILE A 345 26.77 -8.37 1.09
CA ILE A 345 26.50 -8.23 2.53
C ILE A 345 26.99 -6.87 3.03
N HIS A 346 28.17 -6.44 2.62
CA HIS A 346 28.74 -5.14 3.03
C HIS A 346 27.80 -3.97 2.69
N TYR A 347 27.32 -3.89 1.45
CA TYR A 347 26.42 -2.82 1.03
C TYR A 347 25.06 -2.87 1.72
N GLY A 348 24.48 -4.06 1.87
CA GLY A 348 23.18 -4.23 2.55
C GLY A 348 23.26 -3.88 4.04
N VAL A 349 24.34 -4.31 4.72
CA VAL A 349 24.56 -3.98 6.13
C VAL A 349 24.83 -2.50 6.33
N MET A 350 25.58 -1.86 5.42
CA MET A 350 25.83 -0.42 5.45
C MET A 350 24.51 0.36 5.36
N GLN A 351 23.65 0.00 4.42
CA GLN A 351 22.32 0.62 4.27
C GLN A 351 21.45 0.38 5.53
N ALA A 352 21.37 -0.86 6.00
CA ALA A 352 20.59 -1.22 7.18
C ALA A 352 21.04 -0.40 8.42
N ARG A 353 22.34 -0.28 8.66
CA ARG A 353 22.88 0.44 9.82
C ARG A 353 22.66 1.96 9.76
N ILE A 354 22.55 2.54 8.58
CA ILE A 354 22.25 3.97 8.43
C ILE A 354 20.76 4.23 8.62
N ILE A 355 19.89 3.37 8.09
CA ILE A 355 18.45 3.65 7.98
C ILE A 355 17.67 3.12 9.18
N ALA A 356 17.98 1.92 9.68
CA ALA A 356 17.11 1.19 10.59
C ALA A 356 16.80 1.92 11.92
N LEU A 357 17.77 2.65 12.47
CA LEU A 357 17.57 3.43 13.71
C LEU A 357 16.69 4.67 13.56
N PHE A 358 16.24 4.97 12.34
CA PHE A 358 15.32 6.08 12.05
C PHE A 358 13.91 5.62 11.70
N TYR A 359 13.59 4.34 11.88
CA TYR A 359 12.25 3.81 11.63
C TYR A 359 11.18 4.46 12.53
N CYS A 360 11.56 4.94 13.72
CA CYS A 360 10.66 5.74 14.56
C CYS A 360 10.14 6.99 13.85
N LEU A 361 11.00 7.71 13.11
CA LEU A 361 10.62 8.92 12.37
C LEU A 361 9.70 8.58 11.18
N LEU A 362 10.00 7.47 10.49
CA LEU A 362 9.14 6.95 9.44
C LEU A 362 7.75 6.62 9.97
N ALA A 363 7.67 5.82 11.05
CA ALA A 363 6.40 5.45 11.66
C ALA A 363 5.61 6.67 12.15
N PHE A 364 6.31 7.63 12.76
CA PHE A 364 5.74 8.88 13.23
C PHE A 364 5.09 9.69 12.09
N SER A 365 5.84 9.94 11.00
CA SER A 365 5.35 10.67 9.83
C SER A 365 4.14 9.99 9.19
N HIS A 366 4.23 8.67 8.99
CA HIS A 366 3.15 7.90 8.38
C HIS A 366 1.88 7.85 9.23
N CYS A 367 2.02 7.71 10.56
CA CYS A 367 0.87 7.71 11.46
C CYS A 367 0.18 9.06 11.54
N ILE A 368 0.92 10.17 11.57
CA ILE A 368 0.29 11.50 11.54
C ILE A 368 -0.35 11.76 10.17
N ALA A 369 0.30 11.37 9.07
CA ALA A 369 -0.32 11.43 7.75
C ALA A 369 -1.65 10.65 7.71
N ALA A 370 -1.71 9.49 8.37
CA ALA A 370 -2.93 8.69 8.50
C ALA A 370 -4.01 9.39 9.33
N VAL A 371 -3.65 10.06 10.41
CA VAL A 371 -4.57 10.88 11.22
C VAL A 371 -5.14 12.03 10.41
N LEU A 372 -4.31 12.76 9.67
CA LEU A 372 -4.73 13.86 8.80
C LEU A 372 -5.66 13.37 7.69
N ARG A 373 -5.34 12.22 7.07
CA ARG A 373 -6.20 11.58 6.08
C ARG A 373 -7.54 11.17 6.69
N GLY A 374 -7.50 10.51 7.84
CA GLY A 374 -8.70 10.09 8.58
C GLY A 374 -9.59 11.24 9.03
N SER A 375 -9.05 12.46 9.11
CA SER A 375 -9.80 13.68 9.40
C SER A 375 -10.33 14.41 8.17
N GLY A 376 -10.19 13.83 6.96
CA GLY A 376 -10.64 14.44 5.72
C GLY A 376 -9.64 15.42 5.07
N HIS A 377 -8.43 15.56 5.62
CA HIS A 377 -7.39 16.44 5.08
C HIS A 377 -6.35 15.67 4.24
N ALA A 378 -6.79 14.77 3.36
CA ALA A 378 -5.89 13.91 2.58
C ALA A 378 -4.91 14.67 1.66
N ALA A 379 -5.25 15.87 1.23
CA ALA A 379 -4.37 16.71 0.42
C ALA A 379 -3.12 17.17 1.19
N VAL A 380 -3.21 17.35 2.51
CA VAL A 380 -2.10 17.85 3.33
C VAL A 380 -0.92 16.85 3.35
N PRO A 381 -1.11 15.57 3.74
CA PRO A 381 -0.02 14.60 3.69
C PRO A 381 0.48 14.34 2.27
N MET A 382 -0.37 14.42 1.25
CA MET A 382 0.06 14.32 -0.15
C MET A 382 1.06 15.44 -0.49
N ILE A 383 0.75 16.69 -0.19
CA ILE A 383 1.62 17.84 -0.49
C ILE A 383 2.93 17.74 0.29
N VAL A 384 2.88 17.45 1.60
CA VAL A 384 4.09 17.31 2.43
C VAL A 384 5.00 16.22 1.88
N MET A 385 4.46 15.05 1.57
CA MET A 385 5.26 13.95 1.05
C MET A 385 5.76 14.19 -0.37
N PHE A 386 4.98 14.88 -1.22
CA PHE A 386 5.46 15.27 -2.54
C PHE A 386 6.65 16.23 -2.45
N CYS A 387 6.54 17.27 -1.64
CA CYS A 387 7.61 18.27 -1.49
C CYS A 387 8.87 17.66 -0.87
N ASP A 388 8.70 16.82 0.16
CA ASP A 388 9.84 16.27 0.91
C ASP A 388 10.41 14.99 0.24
N TRP A 389 9.58 14.00 -0.03
CA TRP A 389 10.06 12.70 -0.53
C TRP A 389 10.36 12.69 -2.03
N CYS A 390 9.70 13.53 -2.82
CA CYS A 390 9.98 13.65 -4.25
C CYS A 390 10.92 14.82 -4.52
N LEU A 391 10.50 16.06 -4.29
CA LEU A 391 11.31 17.22 -4.67
C LEU A 391 12.61 17.33 -3.86
N PHE A 392 12.54 17.33 -2.53
CA PHE A 392 13.75 17.48 -1.70
C PHE A 392 14.67 16.27 -1.82
N ARG A 393 14.16 15.02 -1.70
CA ARG A 393 14.99 13.81 -1.78
C ARG A 393 15.69 13.70 -3.12
N VAL A 394 14.99 13.90 -4.22
CA VAL A 394 15.56 13.83 -5.57
C VAL A 394 16.62 14.93 -5.77
N SER A 395 16.33 16.16 -5.35
CA SER A 395 17.29 17.27 -5.43
C SER A 395 18.54 17.00 -4.58
N TYR A 396 18.34 16.55 -3.33
CA TYR A 396 19.44 16.20 -2.43
C TYR A 396 20.34 15.11 -3.04
N ILE A 397 19.78 13.99 -3.49
CA ILE A 397 20.56 12.89 -4.07
C ILE A 397 21.29 13.37 -5.31
N THR A 398 20.62 14.12 -6.21
CA THR A 398 21.23 14.62 -7.44
C THR A 398 22.44 15.51 -7.19
N VAL A 399 22.37 16.37 -6.19
CA VAL A 399 23.49 17.26 -5.82
C VAL A 399 24.56 16.50 -5.04
N ALA A 400 24.16 15.73 -4.04
CA ALA A 400 25.07 15.10 -3.12
C ALA A 400 25.93 14.00 -3.79
N VAL A 401 25.36 13.20 -4.69
CA VAL A 401 26.12 12.18 -5.46
C VAL A 401 27.15 12.82 -6.40
N ARG A 402 26.91 14.04 -6.91
CA ARG A 402 27.88 14.77 -7.74
C ARG A 402 29.05 15.34 -6.93
N LEU A 403 28.79 15.69 -5.66
CA LEU A 403 29.80 16.27 -4.78
C LEU A 403 30.61 15.20 -4.05
N ILE A 404 29.97 14.10 -3.69
CA ILE A 404 30.54 13.03 -2.89
C ILE A 404 30.21 11.70 -3.57
N SER A 405 31.23 11.05 -4.13
CA SER A 405 31.10 9.76 -4.83
C SER A 405 31.04 8.59 -3.82
N ASP A 406 30.12 8.65 -2.88
CA ASP A 406 29.90 7.63 -1.83
C ASP A 406 28.40 7.27 -1.76
N ILE A 407 28.08 5.98 -1.84
CA ILE A 407 26.71 5.46 -1.78
C ILE A 407 26.01 5.82 -0.47
N ARG A 408 26.74 6.02 0.62
CA ARG A 408 26.17 6.41 1.93
C ARG A 408 25.37 7.69 1.86
N VAL A 409 25.69 8.60 0.94
CA VAL A 409 24.95 9.84 0.70
C VAL A 409 23.50 9.54 0.29
N ILE A 410 23.30 8.50 -0.54
CA ILE A 410 21.94 8.06 -0.93
C ILE A 410 21.18 7.50 0.27
N PHE A 411 21.85 6.71 1.12
CA PHE A 411 21.23 6.12 2.30
C PHE A 411 20.81 7.19 3.33
N TRP A 412 21.58 8.24 3.50
CA TRP A 412 21.23 9.37 4.38
C TRP A 412 20.04 10.20 3.89
N ALA A 413 19.66 10.09 2.62
CA ALA A 413 18.47 10.75 2.11
C ALA A 413 17.19 10.30 2.85
N TYR A 414 17.13 9.04 3.31
CA TYR A 414 15.98 8.51 4.05
C TYR A 414 15.81 9.15 5.44
N PRO A 415 16.81 9.09 6.35
CA PRO A 415 16.72 9.77 7.62
C PRO A 415 16.46 11.27 7.53
N LEU A 416 17.06 11.96 6.56
CA LEU A 416 16.84 13.40 6.34
C LEU A 416 15.39 13.70 5.98
N THR A 417 14.83 13.02 5.00
CA THR A 417 13.44 13.24 4.59
C THR A 417 12.46 12.84 5.69
N TRP A 418 12.69 11.73 6.40
CA TRP A 418 11.84 11.34 7.52
C TRP A 418 11.90 12.34 8.68
N SER A 419 13.05 12.96 8.91
CA SER A 419 13.19 14.01 9.92
C SER A 419 12.41 15.26 9.53
N ILE A 420 12.55 15.73 8.30
CA ILE A 420 11.86 16.93 7.79
C ILE A 420 10.34 16.70 7.83
N SER A 421 9.84 15.60 7.26
CA SER A 421 8.42 15.29 7.27
C SER A 421 7.89 15.13 8.71
N SER A 422 8.66 14.53 9.63
CA SER A 422 8.26 14.39 11.04
C SER A 422 8.08 15.74 11.73
N VAL A 423 8.97 16.70 11.50
CA VAL A 423 8.86 18.05 12.07
C VAL A 423 7.61 18.78 11.53
N ILE A 424 7.40 18.71 10.21
CA ILE A 424 6.24 19.34 9.56
C ILE A 424 4.93 18.71 10.10
N PHE A 425 4.86 17.38 10.14
CA PHE A 425 3.69 16.67 10.63
C PHE A 425 3.44 16.89 12.12
N LEU A 426 4.49 16.97 12.94
CA LEU A 426 4.36 17.31 14.36
C LEU A 426 3.71 18.68 14.53
N TYR A 427 4.19 19.69 13.80
CA TYR A 427 3.62 21.02 13.82
C TYR A 427 2.14 21.03 13.43
N LEU A 428 1.77 20.33 12.36
CA LEU A 428 0.38 20.21 11.89
C LEU A 428 -0.50 19.48 12.91
N PHE A 429 0.02 18.43 13.53
CA PHE A 429 -0.69 17.65 14.54
C PHE A 429 -0.96 18.48 15.81
N LEU A 430 0.04 19.22 16.30
CA LEU A 430 -0.07 20.04 17.51
C LEU A 430 -1.02 21.23 17.33
N ARG A 431 -1.11 21.81 16.14
CA ARG A 431 -2.10 22.84 15.84
C ARG A 431 -3.55 22.41 16.08
N GLY A 432 -3.81 21.09 16.11
CA GLY A 432 -5.11 20.52 16.50
C GLY A 432 -6.28 20.79 15.55
N LYS A 433 -6.08 21.52 14.45
CA LYS A 433 -7.14 21.87 13.49
C LYS A 433 -7.73 20.66 12.75
N TRP A 434 -6.99 19.56 12.70
CA TRP A 434 -7.44 18.31 12.07
C TRP A 434 -8.68 17.72 12.76
N VAL A 435 -8.87 17.98 14.06
CA VAL A 435 -10.01 17.46 14.82
C VAL A 435 -11.35 17.98 14.30
N TYR A 436 -11.37 19.18 13.69
CA TYR A 436 -12.57 19.82 13.15
C TYR A 436 -12.66 19.71 11.62
N GLY A 437 -11.96 18.75 11.02
CA GLY A 437 -11.89 18.60 9.57
C GLY A 437 -13.25 18.42 8.90
N PHE A 438 -14.15 17.72 9.56
CA PHE A 438 -15.49 17.46 9.03
C PHE A 438 -16.54 18.56 9.35
N GLU A 439 -16.22 19.58 10.12
CA GLU A 439 -17.15 20.68 10.42
C GLU A 439 -17.18 21.75 9.31
N LYS A 440 -16.15 21.83 8.48
CA LYS A 440 -16.03 22.83 7.41
C LYS A 440 -16.89 22.54 6.17
N GLU A 441 -17.56 21.42 6.14
CA GLU A 441 -18.38 20.97 4.99
C GLU A 441 -19.89 21.19 5.22
N LYS A 442 -20.28 22.08 6.13
CA LYS A 442 -21.67 22.52 6.29
C LYS A 442 -22.00 23.67 5.34
#